data_545853377cfa240ce04ae7b331ff6b26
#
_entry.id   545853377cfa240ce04ae7b331ff6b26
#
_cell.length_a   1.000
_cell.length_b   1.000
_cell.length_c   1.000
_cell.angle_alpha   90.00
_cell.angle_beta   90.00
_cell.angle_gamma   90.00
#
_symmetry.space_group_name_H-M   'P 1'
#
loop_
_entity.id
_entity.type
_entity.pdbx_description
1 polymer ?
#
loop_
_entity_poly.entity_id
_entity_poly.type
_entity_poly.pdbx_seq_one_letter_code
_entity_poly.pdbx_strand_id
1 'polypeptide(L)'
;MLYSIRQQRPAALPFRIRLSNGFTRTEPASFTTEEITDAGYVGPYTEPDYNAASEQLLWVDGAYVIEALPPPIPTPRWVDFSAAIMAMPAVNVMLGAVLQAAPGLYGGLVVGLQQASEGDSRVFLNSWNASYAMGLVTEELITTVQKVAGEFDLPETFIEALAPLTI
;
A
#
# COMPACT_ATOMS: atom_id res chain seq x y z
N MET A 1 5.47 31.34 15.16
CA MET A 1 4.14 31.24 15.79
C MET A 1 3.11 30.96 14.71
N LEU A 2 2.23 29.98 14.94
CA LEU A 2 1.19 29.57 14.00
C LEU A 2 -0.19 29.94 14.56
N TYR A 3 -1.12 30.28 13.69
CA TYR A 3 -2.47 30.69 14.06
C TYR A 3 -3.49 29.95 13.18
N SER A 4 -4.61 29.55 13.76
CA SER A 4 -5.72 28.93 13.07
C SER A 4 -6.83 29.94 12.79
N ILE A 5 -7.48 29.81 11.64
CA ILE A 5 -8.72 30.51 11.33
C ILE A 5 -9.79 29.48 10.95
N ARG A 6 -10.99 29.61 11.50
CA ARG A 6 -12.12 28.70 11.21
C ARG A 6 -11.77 27.22 11.41
N GLN A 7 -10.98 26.91 12.45
CA GLN A 7 -10.52 25.54 12.77
C GLN A 7 -9.62 24.88 11.69
N GLN A 8 -9.12 25.64 10.74
CA GLN A 8 -8.15 25.14 9.76
C GLN A 8 -6.80 24.88 10.45
N ARG A 9 -5.98 24.02 9.83
CA ARG A 9 -4.62 23.75 10.34
C ARG A 9 -3.88 25.08 10.56
N PRO A 10 -3.24 25.27 11.71
CA PRO A 10 -2.50 26.50 12.01
C PRO A 10 -1.40 26.77 10.98
N ALA A 11 -1.32 28.03 10.58
CA ALA A 11 -0.32 28.54 9.65
C ALA A 11 0.23 29.89 10.13
N ALA A 12 1.29 30.34 9.50
CA ALA A 12 1.78 31.70 9.72
C ALA A 12 0.71 32.72 9.35
N LEU A 13 0.65 33.83 10.10
CA LEU A 13 -0.26 34.91 9.75
C LEU A 13 0.03 35.42 8.33
N PRO A 14 -1.03 35.72 7.55
CA PRO A 14 -0.86 36.29 6.23
C PRO A 14 -0.28 37.71 6.30
N PHE A 15 0.29 38.21 5.22
CA PHE A 15 0.84 39.56 5.14
C PHE A 15 -0.18 40.64 5.53
N ARG A 16 -1.48 40.37 5.32
CA ARG A 16 -2.56 41.29 5.71
C ARG A 16 -3.69 40.57 6.40
N ILE A 17 -4.26 41.19 7.44
CA ILE A 17 -5.49 40.76 8.11
C ILE A 17 -6.56 41.84 7.99
N ARG A 18 -7.85 41.40 7.96
CA ARG A 18 -8.99 42.31 7.93
C ARG A 18 -9.68 42.28 9.29
N LEU A 19 -9.81 43.45 9.91
CA LEU A 19 -10.48 43.61 11.20
C LEU A 19 -12.00 43.67 11.03
N SER A 20 -12.74 43.42 12.12
CA SER A 20 -14.21 43.47 12.15
C SER A 20 -14.77 44.85 11.77
N ASN A 21 -14.07 45.92 12.04
CA ASN A 21 -14.42 47.30 11.68
C ASN A 21 -14.17 47.61 10.18
N GLY A 22 -13.69 46.63 9.39
CA GLY A 22 -13.41 46.76 7.95
C GLY A 22 -12.03 47.28 7.60
N PHE A 23 -11.21 47.73 8.57
CA PHE A 23 -9.83 48.13 8.33
C PHE A 23 -8.97 46.91 7.98
N THR A 24 -7.93 47.15 7.19
CA THR A 24 -6.93 46.14 6.83
C THR A 24 -5.59 46.55 7.47
N ARG A 25 -4.99 45.60 8.18
CA ARG A 25 -3.64 45.73 8.71
C ARG A 25 -2.66 44.95 7.85
N THR A 26 -1.47 45.46 7.71
CA THR A 26 -0.36 44.86 6.99
C THR A 26 0.84 44.69 7.92
N GLU A 27 1.79 43.85 7.54
CA GLU A 27 3.00 43.50 8.31
C GLU A 27 2.72 42.67 9.56
N PRO A 28 2.78 41.31 9.45
CA PRO A 28 2.46 40.40 10.55
C PRO A 28 3.24 40.67 11.85
N ALA A 29 4.45 41.20 11.75
CA ALA A 29 5.28 41.53 12.92
C ALA A 29 4.73 42.70 13.75
N SER A 30 3.83 43.50 13.19
CA SER A 30 3.23 44.68 13.85
C SER A 30 1.82 44.42 14.38
N PHE A 31 1.23 43.24 14.15
CA PHE A 31 -0.13 42.92 14.60
C PHE A 31 -0.14 42.76 16.13
N THR A 32 -1.10 43.39 16.78
CA THR A 32 -1.36 43.13 18.20
C THR A 32 -2.19 41.86 18.39
N THR A 33 -2.18 41.29 19.59
CA THR A 33 -3.00 40.10 19.93
C THR A 33 -4.49 40.40 19.74
N GLU A 34 -4.94 41.61 20.07
CA GLU A 34 -6.32 42.04 19.89
C GLU A 34 -6.70 42.10 18.42
N GLU A 35 -5.84 42.63 17.55
CA GLU A 35 -6.07 42.68 16.09
C GLU A 35 -6.12 41.27 15.47
N ILE A 36 -5.24 40.38 15.92
CA ILE A 36 -5.21 38.97 15.48
C ILE A 36 -6.53 38.27 15.85
N THR A 37 -6.98 38.45 17.09
CA THR A 37 -8.23 37.88 17.59
C THR A 37 -9.46 38.48 16.90
N ASP A 38 -9.49 39.82 16.71
CA ASP A 38 -10.57 40.52 16.02
C ASP A 38 -10.70 40.10 14.55
N ALA A 39 -9.60 39.73 13.90
CA ALA A 39 -9.58 39.16 12.56
C ALA A 39 -10.01 37.68 12.51
N GLY A 40 -10.34 37.09 13.66
CA GLY A 40 -10.83 35.70 13.76
C GLY A 40 -9.75 34.64 13.81
N TYR A 41 -8.51 34.99 14.09
CA TYR A 41 -7.42 34.06 14.28
C TYR A 41 -7.32 33.62 15.74
N VAL A 42 -7.08 32.33 15.95
CA VAL A 42 -6.87 31.69 17.26
C VAL A 42 -5.44 31.16 17.34
N GLY A 43 -4.79 31.34 18.47
CA GLY A 43 -3.40 30.92 18.71
C GLY A 43 -2.71 31.85 19.71
N PRO A 44 -1.37 31.81 19.80
CA PRO A 44 -0.46 31.05 18.93
C PRO A 44 -0.45 29.54 19.23
N TYR A 45 -0.26 28.74 18.19
CA TYR A 45 0.00 27.31 18.31
C TYR A 45 1.49 27.00 18.09
N THR A 46 1.96 25.99 18.79
CA THR A 46 3.29 25.41 18.58
C THR A 46 3.11 24.03 17.96
N GLU A 47 3.78 23.78 16.86
CA GLU A 47 3.81 22.45 16.26
C GLU A 47 4.61 21.51 17.18
N PRO A 48 4.06 20.37 17.61
CA PRO A 48 4.80 19.43 18.44
C PRO A 48 5.91 18.76 17.63
N ASP A 49 6.98 18.37 18.31
CA ASP A 49 8.02 17.54 17.71
C ASP A 49 7.46 16.15 17.40
N TYR A 50 7.72 15.67 16.20
CA TYR A 50 7.33 14.32 15.77
C TYR A 50 8.39 13.74 14.84
N ASN A 51 8.44 12.42 14.74
CA ASN A 51 9.35 11.71 13.85
C ASN A 51 8.71 11.47 12.48
N ALA A 52 8.97 12.34 11.52
CA ALA A 52 8.40 12.26 10.18
C ALA A 52 8.72 10.94 9.40
N ALA A 53 9.68 10.12 9.88
CA ALA A 53 9.98 8.81 9.29
C ALA A 53 9.02 7.71 9.77
N SER A 54 8.35 7.88 10.90
CA SER A 54 7.47 6.88 11.53
C SER A 54 6.11 7.43 11.96
N GLU A 55 5.91 8.75 11.88
CA GLU A 55 4.74 9.45 12.38
C GLU A 55 4.26 10.51 11.39
N GLN A 56 2.98 10.81 11.43
CA GLN A 56 2.37 11.94 10.73
C GLN A 56 1.71 12.88 11.73
N LEU A 57 1.77 14.17 11.42
CA LEU A 57 1.14 15.20 12.21
C LEU A 57 -0.17 15.63 11.57
N LEU A 58 -1.27 15.35 12.24
CA LEU A 58 -2.62 15.68 11.83
C LEU A 58 -3.15 16.87 12.63
N TRP A 59 -4.10 17.59 12.04
CA TRP A 59 -4.89 18.59 12.72
C TRP A 59 -6.33 18.12 12.81
N VAL A 60 -6.77 17.76 14.02
CA VAL A 60 -8.08 17.15 14.27
C VAL A 60 -8.75 17.91 15.41
N ASP A 61 -9.96 18.37 15.19
CA ASP A 61 -10.81 19.04 16.19
C ASP A 61 -10.12 20.19 16.95
N GLY A 62 -9.26 20.95 16.27
CA GLY A 62 -8.59 22.11 16.85
C GLY A 62 -7.33 21.79 17.65
N ALA A 63 -6.77 20.59 17.50
CA ALA A 63 -5.53 20.16 18.13
C ALA A 63 -4.62 19.42 17.15
N TYR A 64 -3.31 19.45 17.41
CA TYR A 64 -2.35 18.59 16.74
C TYR A 64 -2.43 17.17 17.34
N VAL A 65 -2.52 16.18 16.47
CA VAL A 65 -2.49 14.74 16.82
C VAL A 65 -1.32 14.09 16.06
N ILE A 66 -0.46 13.38 16.81
CA ILE A 66 0.60 12.58 16.24
C ILE A 66 0.07 11.16 16.06
N GLU A 67 0.12 10.65 14.84
CA GLU A 67 -0.32 9.31 14.49
C GLU A 67 0.83 8.54 13.84
N ALA A 68 1.00 7.27 14.22
CA ALA A 68 1.98 6.41 13.59
C ALA A 68 1.65 6.20 12.10
N LEU A 69 2.65 6.30 11.23
CA LEU A 69 2.49 5.94 9.84
C LEU A 69 2.16 4.44 9.73
N PRO A 70 1.26 4.04 8.82
CA PRO A 70 1.03 2.63 8.56
C PRO A 70 2.36 1.99 8.11
N PRO A 71 2.60 0.71 8.49
CA PRO A 71 3.78 0.01 8.03
C PRO A 71 3.84 0.03 6.50
N PRO A 72 5.04 0.13 5.91
CA PRO A 72 5.19 0.09 4.46
C PRO A 72 4.60 -1.22 3.92
N ILE A 73 3.84 -1.11 2.84
CA ILE A 73 3.30 -2.30 2.15
C ILE A 73 4.49 -3.06 1.58
N PRO A 74 4.66 -4.36 1.93
CA PRO A 74 5.74 -5.16 1.39
C PRO A 74 5.70 -5.18 -0.15
N THR A 75 6.87 -5.09 -0.77
CA THR A 75 6.97 -5.18 -2.23
C THR A 75 7.01 -6.65 -2.63
N PRO A 76 6.10 -7.13 -3.50
CA PRO A 76 6.08 -8.52 -3.95
C PRO A 76 7.40 -8.92 -4.63
N ARG A 77 7.97 -10.04 -4.18
CA ARG A 77 9.26 -10.57 -4.68
C ARG A 77 9.01 -11.71 -5.68
N TRP A 78 8.43 -11.37 -6.81
CA TRP A 78 8.03 -12.35 -7.84
C TRP A 78 9.18 -13.17 -8.40
N VAL A 79 10.35 -12.57 -8.61
CA VAL A 79 11.54 -13.24 -9.16
C VAL A 79 12.01 -14.31 -8.18
N ASP A 80 12.09 -13.97 -6.90
CA ASP A 80 12.52 -14.90 -5.85
C ASP A 80 11.51 -16.03 -5.67
N PHE A 81 10.22 -15.70 -5.69
CA PHE A 81 9.13 -16.70 -5.68
C PHE A 81 9.25 -17.66 -6.85
N SER A 82 9.41 -17.15 -8.08
CA SER A 82 9.55 -17.98 -9.28
C SER A 82 10.74 -18.92 -9.17
N ALA A 83 11.88 -18.42 -8.72
CA ALA A 83 13.09 -19.23 -8.50
C ALA A 83 12.85 -20.31 -7.44
N ALA A 84 12.19 -19.95 -6.32
CA ALA A 84 11.92 -20.87 -5.23
C ALA A 84 11.00 -22.03 -5.67
N ILE A 85 9.87 -21.73 -6.34
CA ILE A 85 8.94 -22.78 -6.77
C ILE A 85 9.53 -23.66 -7.87
N MET A 86 10.32 -23.10 -8.79
CA MET A 86 11.01 -23.88 -9.82
C MET A 86 12.12 -24.79 -9.27
N ALA A 87 12.66 -24.48 -8.08
CA ALA A 87 13.60 -25.33 -7.38
C ALA A 87 12.93 -26.49 -6.60
N MET A 88 11.61 -26.45 -6.43
CA MET A 88 10.88 -27.48 -5.64
C MET A 88 10.73 -28.78 -6.43
N PRO A 89 11.13 -29.95 -5.88
CA PRO A 89 10.97 -31.24 -6.54
C PRO A 89 9.52 -31.55 -6.91
N ALA A 90 8.56 -31.23 -6.05
CA ALA A 90 7.14 -31.49 -6.31
C ALA A 90 6.61 -30.67 -7.50
N VAL A 91 7.04 -29.41 -7.65
CA VAL A 91 6.72 -28.56 -8.81
C VAL A 91 7.34 -29.13 -10.08
N ASN A 92 8.59 -29.60 -10.04
CA ASN A 92 9.25 -30.20 -11.20
C ASN A 92 8.55 -31.50 -11.65
N VAL A 93 8.10 -32.34 -10.72
CA VAL A 93 7.31 -33.53 -11.03
C VAL A 93 5.98 -33.14 -11.70
N MET A 94 5.27 -32.17 -11.14
CA MET A 94 4.03 -31.62 -11.71
C MET A 94 4.26 -31.04 -13.11
N LEU A 95 5.28 -30.20 -13.29
CA LEU A 95 5.61 -29.63 -14.61
C LEU A 95 5.94 -30.67 -15.64
N GLY A 96 6.65 -31.75 -15.26
CA GLY A 96 6.90 -32.89 -16.13
C GLY A 96 5.61 -33.62 -16.56
N ALA A 97 4.67 -33.81 -15.64
CA ALA A 97 3.37 -34.41 -15.94
C ALA A 97 2.52 -33.46 -16.84
N VAL A 98 2.51 -32.16 -16.57
CA VAL A 98 1.81 -31.19 -17.42
C VAL A 98 2.40 -31.14 -18.83
N LEU A 99 3.73 -31.18 -18.97
CA LEU A 99 4.40 -31.17 -20.27
C LEU A 99 3.98 -32.37 -21.12
N GLN A 100 3.82 -33.55 -20.51
CA GLN A 100 3.39 -34.77 -21.21
C GLN A 100 1.89 -34.76 -21.56
N ALA A 101 1.04 -34.28 -20.65
CA ALA A 101 -0.41 -34.33 -20.81
C ALA A 101 -0.96 -33.16 -21.64
N ALA A 102 -0.39 -31.97 -21.47
CA ALA A 102 -0.87 -30.71 -22.06
C ALA A 102 0.27 -29.70 -22.25
N PRO A 103 1.10 -29.84 -23.31
CA PRO A 103 2.27 -28.95 -23.52
C PRO A 103 1.97 -27.44 -23.54
N GLY A 104 0.77 -27.07 -24.00
CA GLY A 104 0.32 -25.68 -23.98
C GLY A 104 0.17 -25.10 -22.58
N LEU A 105 -0.30 -25.89 -21.60
CA LEU A 105 -0.40 -25.47 -20.20
C LEU A 105 0.98 -25.34 -19.56
N TYR A 106 1.92 -26.21 -19.90
CA TYR A 106 3.32 -26.09 -19.46
C TYR A 106 3.90 -24.73 -19.89
N GLY A 107 3.75 -24.37 -21.17
CA GLY A 107 4.17 -23.06 -21.66
C GLY A 107 3.48 -21.92 -20.91
N GLY A 108 2.21 -22.02 -20.63
CA GLY A 108 1.43 -21.06 -19.87
C GLY A 108 1.90 -20.91 -18.42
N LEU A 109 2.29 -21.99 -17.76
CA LEU A 109 2.86 -21.95 -16.40
C LEU A 109 4.21 -21.23 -16.39
N VAL A 110 5.13 -21.58 -17.29
CA VAL A 110 6.49 -21.01 -17.33
C VAL A 110 6.47 -19.53 -17.76
N VAL A 111 5.79 -19.21 -18.85
CA VAL A 111 5.66 -17.83 -19.35
C VAL A 111 4.82 -16.99 -18.39
N GLY A 112 3.76 -17.58 -17.82
CA GLY A 112 2.90 -16.91 -16.87
C GLY A 112 3.61 -16.47 -15.59
N LEU A 113 4.62 -17.22 -15.11
CA LEU A 113 5.46 -16.80 -13.98
C LEU A 113 6.32 -15.59 -14.34
N GLN A 114 6.83 -15.52 -15.55
CA GLN A 114 7.56 -14.34 -16.01
C GLN A 114 6.65 -13.13 -16.11
N GLN A 115 5.47 -13.26 -16.71
CA GLN A 115 4.48 -12.18 -16.81
C GLN A 115 3.99 -11.73 -15.44
N ALA A 116 3.86 -12.64 -14.48
CA ALA A 116 3.49 -12.30 -13.11
C ALA A 116 4.52 -11.36 -12.46
N SER A 117 5.81 -11.53 -12.75
CA SER A 117 6.85 -10.62 -12.28
C SER A 117 6.74 -9.21 -12.87
N GLU A 118 6.03 -9.07 -14.00
CA GLU A 118 5.72 -7.81 -14.68
C GLU A 118 4.34 -7.24 -14.27
N GLY A 119 3.66 -7.91 -13.33
CA GLY A 119 2.37 -7.49 -12.78
C GLY A 119 1.13 -8.19 -13.37
N ASP A 120 1.30 -9.17 -14.26
CA ASP A 120 0.19 -9.93 -14.84
C ASP A 120 0.27 -11.44 -14.53
N SER A 121 -0.40 -11.87 -13.47
CA SER A 121 -0.45 -13.26 -13.04
C SER A 121 -1.54 -14.11 -13.72
N ARG A 122 -2.37 -13.54 -14.60
CA ARG A 122 -3.55 -14.22 -15.18
C ARG A 122 -3.19 -15.46 -15.97
N VAL A 123 -2.14 -15.41 -16.78
CA VAL A 123 -1.71 -16.54 -17.62
C VAL A 123 -1.24 -17.70 -16.75
N PHE A 124 -0.48 -17.40 -15.70
CA PHE A 124 -0.05 -18.41 -14.73
C PHE A 124 -1.25 -19.05 -14.04
N LEU A 125 -2.15 -18.25 -13.44
CA LEU A 125 -3.32 -18.75 -12.72
C LEU A 125 -4.27 -19.55 -13.59
N ASN A 126 -4.51 -19.13 -14.82
CA ASN A 126 -5.33 -19.90 -15.76
C ASN A 126 -4.72 -21.28 -16.08
N SER A 127 -3.41 -21.33 -16.32
CA SER A 127 -2.70 -22.59 -16.60
C SER A 127 -2.61 -23.48 -15.37
N TRP A 128 -2.42 -22.88 -14.18
CA TRP A 128 -2.42 -23.57 -12.90
C TRP A 128 -3.77 -24.21 -12.61
N ASN A 129 -4.86 -23.45 -12.70
CA ASN A 129 -6.21 -23.95 -12.46
C ASN A 129 -6.64 -25.02 -13.48
N ALA A 130 -6.25 -24.88 -14.75
CA ALA A 130 -6.48 -25.90 -15.74
C ALA A 130 -5.70 -27.20 -15.43
N SER A 131 -4.46 -27.09 -14.95
CA SER A 131 -3.65 -28.23 -14.52
C SER A 131 -4.25 -28.91 -13.26
N TYR A 132 -4.82 -28.12 -12.34
CA TYR A 132 -5.57 -28.67 -11.21
C TYR A 132 -6.81 -29.43 -11.66
N ALA A 133 -7.61 -28.86 -12.56
CA ALA A 133 -8.80 -29.55 -13.11
C ALA A 133 -8.48 -30.87 -13.82
N MET A 134 -7.26 -31.04 -14.32
CA MET A 134 -6.75 -32.29 -14.88
C MET A 134 -6.19 -33.26 -13.82
N GLY A 135 -6.22 -32.89 -12.54
CA GLY A 135 -5.68 -33.70 -11.45
C GLY A 135 -4.15 -33.74 -11.38
N LEU A 136 -3.46 -32.80 -12.06
CA LEU A 136 -1.99 -32.71 -12.10
C LEU A 136 -1.41 -31.86 -10.98
N VAL A 137 -2.23 -31.02 -10.34
CA VAL A 137 -1.90 -30.24 -9.17
C VAL A 137 -2.68 -30.79 -7.98
N THR A 138 -1.99 -31.13 -6.90
CA THR A 138 -2.59 -31.66 -5.69
C THR A 138 -2.85 -30.53 -4.66
N GLU A 139 -3.79 -30.76 -3.73
CA GLU A 139 -4.08 -29.80 -2.64
C GLU A 139 -2.85 -29.56 -1.75
N GLU A 140 -2.01 -30.58 -1.52
CA GLU A 140 -0.76 -30.42 -0.79
C GLU A 140 0.20 -29.48 -1.52
N LEU A 141 0.29 -29.59 -2.85
CA LEU A 141 1.12 -28.72 -3.67
C LEU A 141 0.58 -27.28 -3.64
N ILE A 142 -0.75 -27.10 -3.72
CA ILE A 142 -1.38 -25.77 -3.59
C ILE A 142 -0.99 -25.13 -2.27
N THR A 143 -1.21 -25.82 -1.15
CA THR A 143 -0.88 -25.33 0.19
C THR A 143 0.59 -24.93 0.31
N THR A 144 1.47 -25.75 -0.27
CA THR A 144 2.91 -25.48 -0.26
C THR A 144 3.27 -24.25 -1.07
N VAL A 145 2.71 -24.10 -2.28
CA VAL A 145 2.96 -22.93 -3.14
C VAL A 145 2.38 -21.65 -2.54
N GLN A 146 1.18 -21.73 -1.93
CA GLN A 146 0.59 -20.60 -1.20
C GLN A 146 1.47 -20.13 -0.05
N LYS A 147 2.01 -21.07 0.74
CA LYS A 147 2.93 -20.74 1.83
C LYS A 147 4.17 -20.02 1.31
N VAL A 148 4.79 -20.56 0.26
CA VAL A 148 5.97 -19.94 -0.37
C VAL A 148 5.62 -18.57 -0.95
N ALA A 149 4.45 -18.40 -1.56
CA ALA A 149 4.00 -17.09 -2.05
C ALA A 149 3.88 -16.04 -0.93
N GLY A 150 3.39 -16.46 0.24
CA GLY A 150 3.34 -15.60 1.43
C GLY A 150 4.73 -15.21 1.96
N GLU A 151 5.72 -16.11 1.91
CA GLU A 151 7.11 -15.83 2.33
C GLU A 151 7.81 -14.80 1.42
N PHE A 152 7.30 -14.61 0.19
CA PHE A 152 7.80 -13.63 -0.76
C PHE A 152 6.90 -12.40 -0.92
N ASP A 153 6.00 -12.17 0.04
CA ASP A 153 5.12 -10.99 0.11
C ASP A 153 4.23 -10.82 -1.15
N LEU A 154 3.83 -11.92 -1.79
CA LEU A 154 2.96 -11.83 -2.96
C LEU A 154 1.55 -11.37 -2.57
N PRO A 155 0.80 -10.70 -3.48
CA PRO A 155 -0.54 -10.22 -3.20
C PRO A 155 -1.47 -11.33 -2.71
N GLU A 156 -2.27 -11.06 -1.68
CA GLU A 156 -3.20 -12.03 -1.11
C GLU A 156 -4.19 -12.56 -2.16
N THR A 157 -4.64 -11.69 -3.06
CA THR A 157 -5.49 -12.06 -4.19
C THR A 157 -4.86 -13.11 -5.13
N PHE A 158 -3.54 -13.10 -5.28
CA PHE A 158 -2.82 -14.14 -6.02
C PHE A 158 -2.76 -15.44 -5.21
N ILE A 159 -2.43 -15.35 -3.92
CA ILE A 159 -2.32 -16.51 -3.02
C ILE A 159 -3.66 -17.24 -2.93
N GLU A 160 -4.75 -16.50 -2.77
CA GLU A 160 -6.11 -17.07 -2.76
C GLU A 160 -6.48 -17.73 -4.10
N ALA A 161 -6.11 -17.10 -5.22
CA ALA A 161 -6.41 -17.60 -6.56
C ALA A 161 -5.64 -18.87 -6.95
N LEU A 162 -4.62 -19.27 -6.16
CA LEU A 162 -3.96 -20.59 -6.31
C LEU A 162 -4.85 -21.75 -5.83
N ALA A 163 -5.78 -21.48 -4.90
CA ALA A 163 -6.78 -22.46 -4.52
C ALA A 163 -7.88 -22.54 -5.60
N PRO A 164 -8.34 -23.74 -5.96
CA PRO A 164 -9.45 -23.87 -6.90
C PRO A 164 -10.70 -23.23 -6.31
N LEU A 165 -11.48 -22.55 -7.15
CA LEU A 165 -12.81 -22.13 -6.77
C LEU A 165 -13.63 -23.38 -6.44
N THR A 166 -14.02 -23.53 -5.18
CA THR A 166 -14.98 -24.56 -4.76
C THR A 166 -16.32 -24.20 -5.42
N ILE A 167 -16.70 -24.94 -6.46
CA ILE A 167 -18.00 -24.82 -7.14
C ILE A 167 -19.05 -25.59 -6.36
#